data_25263f0f72514f35e345c3ef45532603
#
_entry.id   25263f0f72514f35e345c3ef45532603
#
_cell.length_a   1.000
_cell.length_b   1.000
_cell.length_c   1.000
_cell.angle_alpha   90.00
_cell.angle_beta   90.00
_cell.angle_gamma   90.00
#
_symmetry.space_group_name_H-M   'P 1'
#
loop_
_entity.id
_entity.type
_entity.pdbx_description
1 polymer ?
#
loop_
_entity_poly.entity_id
_entity_poly.type
_entity_poly.pdbx_seq_one_letter_code
_entity_poly.pdbx_strand_id
1 'polypeptide(L)'
;MVSLPAGMAVLERGWLSSNNVVFTQGDAHAVVDTGYRNHVPQTLALIDQALGGDPLHHIVNTHLHSDHAGGNAALQARYPQVRTTIPPGLSEAVKAWDDVALSYRPTGQLCDRFVHDDTLVVDGSVRLGPYDWTVLPADGHDADMVMLWCETQGVLISADALWQNGFGVLFPALNGDLGAFAAQDQ
;
A
#
# COMPACT_ATOMS: atom_id res chain seq x y z
N MET A 1 -24.82 -1.51 -7.22
CA MET A 1 -23.65 -0.94 -6.54
C MET A 1 -23.09 -2.03 -5.64
N VAL A 2 -21.82 -2.35 -5.79
CA VAL A 2 -21.14 -3.25 -4.84
C VAL A 2 -20.93 -2.45 -3.56
N SER A 3 -21.44 -2.94 -2.43
CA SER A 3 -21.20 -2.30 -1.14
C SER A 3 -19.84 -2.77 -0.60
N LEU A 4 -19.04 -1.83 -0.10
CA LEU A 4 -17.81 -2.19 0.60
C LEU A 4 -18.12 -2.96 1.90
N PRO A 5 -17.20 -3.82 2.35
CA PRO A 5 -17.30 -4.47 3.64
C PRO A 5 -17.49 -3.48 4.79
N ALA A 6 -18.16 -3.90 5.85
CA ALA A 6 -18.36 -3.04 7.02
C ALA A 6 -17.03 -2.55 7.60
N GLY A 7 -16.94 -1.26 7.88
CA GLY A 7 -15.73 -0.62 8.40
C GLY A 7 -14.61 -0.42 7.39
N MET A 8 -14.82 -0.73 6.12
CA MET A 8 -13.89 -0.44 5.03
C MET A 8 -14.32 0.83 4.29
N ALA A 9 -13.40 1.73 4.06
CA ALA A 9 -13.60 2.92 3.23
C ALA A 9 -12.44 3.08 2.24
N VAL A 10 -12.75 3.50 1.02
CA VAL A 10 -11.75 3.89 0.03
C VAL A 10 -11.73 5.41 -0.06
N LEU A 11 -10.60 5.99 0.26
CA LEU A 11 -10.34 7.41 0.10
C LEU A 11 -9.77 7.60 -1.30
N GLU A 12 -10.64 7.98 -2.23
CA GLU A 12 -10.22 8.24 -3.61
C GLU A 12 -9.29 9.45 -3.66
N ARG A 13 -8.17 9.28 -4.35
CA ARG A 13 -7.13 10.29 -4.46
C ARG A 13 -6.98 10.76 -5.90
N GLY A 14 -6.36 11.90 -6.07
CA GLY A 14 -6.06 12.46 -7.37
C GLY A 14 -4.73 11.99 -7.94
N TRP A 15 -4.30 12.66 -8.99
CA TRP A 15 -3.05 12.38 -9.71
C TRP A 15 -1.85 12.25 -8.79
N LEU A 16 -0.97 11.29 -9.06
CA LEU A 16 0.23 10.96 -8.29
C LEU A 16 -0.06 10.67 -6.81
N SER A 17 -1.11 9.92 -6.51
CA SER A 17 -1.34 9.42 -5.17
C SER A 17 -2.21 8.18 -5.24
N SER A 18 -1.76 7.08 -4.68
CA SER A 18 -2.60 5.90 -4.55
C SER A 18 -3.88 6.22 -3.78
N ASN A 19 -4.94 5.49 -4.04
CA ASN A 19 -6.10 5.48 -3.15
C ASN A 19 -5.68 4.89 -1.80
N ASN A 20 -6.24 5.42 -0.71
CA ASN A 20 -5.99 4.84 0.61
C ASN A 20 -7.20 4.00 1.01
N VAL A 21 -6.98 2.76 1.41
CA VAL A 21 -8.05 1.89 1.93
C VAL A 21 -7.96 1.87 3.45
N VAL A 22 -8.99 2.42 4.12
CA VAL A 22 -9.01 2.57 5.57
C VAL A 22 -9.97 1.56 6.18
N PHE A 23 -9.54 0.94 7.27
CA PHE A 23 -10.31 0.01 8.08
C PHE A 23 -10.54 0.61 9.47
N THR A 24 -11.82 0.83 9.82
CA THR A 24 -12.24 1.52 11.05
C THR A 24 -12.99 0.62 12.02
N GLN A 25 -13.05 -0.68 11.76
CA GLN A 25 -13.68 -1.67 12.62
C GLN A 25 -12.72 -2.81 12.93
N GLY A 26 -13.03 -3.59 13.98
CA GLY A 26 -12.17 -4.65 14.47
C GLY A 26 -11.25 -4.18 15.59
N ASP A 27 -10.25 -5.01 15.93
CA ASP A 27 -9.37 -4.77 17.07
C ASP A 27 -8.29 -3.71 16.80
N ALA A 28 -8.07 -3.38 15.52
CA ALA A 28 -7.06 -2.43 15.10
C ALA A 28 -7.47 -1.70 13.81
N HIS A 29 -7.42 -0.37 13.86
CA HIS A 29 -7.62 0.45 12.66
C HIS A 29 -6.39 0.37 11.76
N ALA A 30 -6.62 0.25 10.47
CA ALA A 30 -5.54 0.08 9.51
C ALA A 30 -5.74 0.97 8.27
N VAL A 31 -4.64 1.22 7.57
CA VAL A 31 -4.65 1.82 6.23
C VAL A 31 -3.77 1.01 5.30
N VAL A 32 -4.27 0.76 4.10
CA VAL A 32 -3.47 0.23 2.99
C VAL A 32 -3.13 1.39 2.06
N ASP A 33 -1.85 1.55 1.83
CA ASP A 33 -1.20 2.62 1.09
C ASP A 33 -1.51 4.04 1.63
N THR A 34 -0.56 4.94 1.48
CA THR A 34 -0.57 6.23 2.20
C THR A 34 -0.46 7.45 1.29
N GLY A 35 -0.43 7.23 -0.03
CA GLY A 35 -0.40 8.30 -1.01
C GLY A 35 0.99 8.95 -1.15
N TYR A 36 1.04 9.99 -1.97
CA TYR A 36 2.28 10.68 -2.31
C TYR A 36 2.64 11.75 -1.27
N ARG A 37 3.95 11.91 -1.03
CA ARG A 37 4.52 12.86 -0.06
C ARG A 37 3.94 14.27 -0.15
N ASN A 38 3.78 14.81 -1.35
CA ASN A 38 3.28 16.18 -1.53
C ASN A 38 1.81 16.34 -1.10
N HIS A 39 1.08 15.24 -0.94
CA HIS A 39 -0.31 15.22 -0.52
C HIS A 39 -0.49 14.86 0.97
N VAL A 40 0.59 14.78 1.74
CA VAL A 40 0.58 14.41 3.17
C VAL A 40 -0.45 15.19 3.99
N PRO A 41 -0.57 16.53 3.88
CA PRO A 41 -1.59 17.26 4.67
C PRO A 41 -3.01 16.74 4.39
N GLN A 42 -3.33 16.43 3.13
CA GLN A 42 -4.61 15.86 2.75
C GLN A 42 -4.76 14.42 3.26
N THR A 43 -3.71 13.59 3.16
CA THR A 43 -3.71 12.21 3.67
C THR A 43 -4.01 12.19 5.16
N LEU A 44 -3.31 13.00 5.95
CA LEU A 44 -3.55 13.10 7.40
C LEU A 44 -4.99 13.52 7.72
N ALA A 45 -5.49 14.57 7.06
CA ALA A 45 -6.84 15.06 7.30
C ALA A 45 -7.92 14.01 6.96
N LEU A 46 -7.78 13.30 5.85
CA LEU A 46 -8.73 12.28 5.43
C LEU A 46 -8.70 11.06 6.35
N ILE A 47 -7.52 10.61 6.78
CA ILE A 47 -7.38 9.48 7.70
C ILE A 47 -7.89 9.87 9.09
N ASP A 48 -7.51 11.05 9.64
CA ASP A 48 -8.04 11.55 10.92
C ASP A 48 -9.58 11.63 10.90
N GLN A 49 -10.16 12.10 9.78
CA GLN A 49 -11.61 12.15 9.61
C GLN A 49 -12.24 10.75 9.56
N ALA A 50 -11.64 9.81 8.82
CA ALA A 50 -12.16 8.46 8.72
C ALA A 50 -12.10 7.72 10.06
N LEU A 51 -11.06 7.94 10.84
CA LEU A 51 -10.87 7.34 12.17
C LEU A 51 -11.72 8.01 13.26
N GLY A 52 -12.27 9.21 13.02
CA GLY A 52 -13.12 9.89 14.00
C GLY A 52 -12.40 10.29 15.30
N GLY A 53 -11.08 10.36 15.29
CA GLY A 53 -10.24 10.65 16.46
C GLY A 53 -9.60 9.42 17.11
N ASP A 54 -9.94 8.23 16.66
CA ASP A 54 -9.30 7.00 17.12
C ASP A 54 -7.88 6.86 16.57
N PRO A 55 -6.98 6.12 17.23
CA PRO A 55 -5.63 5.93 16.75
C PRO A 55 -5.57 5.02 15.52
N LEU A 56 -4.62 5.29 14.62
CA LEU A 56 -4.21 4.34 13.59
C LEU A 56 -3.23 3.34 14.21
N HIS A 57 -3.46 2.04 13.97
CA HIS A 57 -2.65 0.97 14.55
C HIS A 57 -1.74 0.30 13.52
N HIS A 58 -2.14 0.28 12.24
CA HIS A 58 -1.45 -0.47 11.22
C HIS A 58 -1.43 0.26 9.87
N ILE A 59 -0.24 0.42 9.31
CA ILE A 59 0.01 0.81 7.92
C ILE A 59 0.45 -0.46 7.19
N VAL A 60 -0.16 -0.75 6.05
CA VAL A 60 0.25 -1.82 5.15
C VAL A 60 0.51 -1.22 3.77
N ASN A 61 1.66 -1.46 3.19
CA ASN A 61 1.93 -1.06 1.81
C ASN A 61 1.83 -2.26 0.88
N THR A 62 1.19 -2.04 -0.27
CA THR A 62 1.11 -3.03 -1.35
C THR A 62 2.42 -3.13 -2.12
N HIS A 63 3.07 -2.00 -2.32
CA HIS A 63 4.44 -1.85 -2.83
C HIS A 63 5.01 -0.50 -2.36
N LEU A 64 6.28 -0.22 -2.68
CA LEU A 64 6.97 0.93 -2.11
C LEU A 64 7.21 2.09 -3.09
N HIS A 65 6.48 2.18 -4.20
CA HIS A 65 6.51 3.39 -4.99
C HIS A 65 6.08 4.60 -4.15
N SER A 66 6.62 5.77 -4.48
CA SER A 66 6.49 6.99 -3.66
C SER A 66 5.05 7.46 -3.50
N ASP A 67 4.17 7.16 -4.42
CA ASP A 67 2.75 7.50 -4.38
C ASP A 67 1.91 6.50 -3.56
N HIS A 68 2.52 5.41 -3.11
CA HIS A 68 1.94 4.43 -2.18
C HIS A 68 2.52 4.54 -0.76
N ALA A 69 3.81 4.83 -0.63
CA ALA A 69 4.51 4.88 0.67
C ALA A 69 4.83 6.31 1.15
N GLY A 70 4.56 7.32 0.34
CA GLY A 70 4.99 8.70 0.62
C GLY A 70 4.38 9.36 1.85
N GLY A 71 3.26 8.83 2.38
CA GLY A 71 2.64 9.28 3.61
C GLY A 71 3.10 8.55 4.88
N ASN A 72 3.86 7.45 4.75
CA ASN A 72 4.23 6.60 5.89
C ASN A 72 4.89 7.38 7.02
N ALA A 73 5.94 8.14 6.72
CA ALA A 73 6.68 8.92 7.74
C ALA A 73 5.78 9.89 8.51
N ALA A 74 4.88 10.56 7.81
CA ALA A 74 3.97 11.52 8.44
C ALA A 74 2.92 10.83 9.33
N LEU A 75 2.41 9.67 8.91
CA LEU A 75 1.49 8.87 9.72
C LEU A 75 2.20 8.30 10.95
N GLN A 76 3.45 7.85 10.84
CA GLN A 76 4.25 7.41 11.98
C GLN A 76 4.50 8.55 12.97
N ALA A 77 4.75 9.75 12.48
CA ALA A 77 4.89 10.93 13.36
C ALA A 77 3.56 11.31 14.04
N ARG A 78 2.44 11.18 13.32
CA ARG A 78 1.08 11.48 13.83
C ARG A 78 0.58 10.43 14.80
N TYR A 79 0.90 9.15 14.58
CA TYR A 79 0.48 7.99 15.36
C TYR A 79 1.71 7.19 15.82
N PRO A 80 2.40 7.58 16.91
CA PRO A 80 3.70 6.99 17.30
C PRO A 80 3.66 5.50 17.65
N GLN A 81 2.48 4.91 17.84
CA GLN A 81 2.32 3.47 18.12
C GLN A 81 1.92 2.67 16.88
N VAL A 82 1.82 3.33 15.71
CA VAL A 82 1.44 2.64 14.47
C VAL A 82 2.54 1.66 14.04
N ARG A 83 2.15 0.45 13.71
CA ARG A 83 3.03 -0.53 13.09
C ARG A 83 2.96 -0.40 11.58
N THR A 84 4.07 -0.63 10.92
CA THR A 84 4.16 -0.57 9.46
C THR A 84 4.64 -1.92 8.94
N THR A 85 3.83 -2.51 8.05
CA THR A 85 4.16 -3.74 7.32
C THR A 85 4.33 -3.40 5.84
N ILE A 86 5.46 -3.77 5.29
CA ILE A 86 5.83 -3.52 3.89
C ILE A 86 5.74 -4.82 3.07
N PRO A 87 5.73 -4.75 1.72
CA PRO A 87 5.81 -5.95 0.88
C PRO A 87 7.12 -6.72 1.12
N PRO A 88 7.23 -7.97 0.68
CA PRO A 88 8.47 -8.75 0.77
C PRO A 88 9.60 -8.11 -0.06
N GLY A 89 10.86 -8.51 0.19
CA GLY A 89 12.02 -8.17 -0.64
C GLY A 89 12.75 -6.88 -0.26
N LEU A 90 12.08 -5.80 0.10
CA LEU A 90 12.68 -4.47 0.27
C LEU A 90 13.06 -4.10 1.73
N SER A 91 12.98 -5.02 2.68
CA SER A 91 13.25 -4.76 4.10
C SER A 91 14.63 -4.13 4.34
N GLU A 92 15.68 -4.68 3.74
CA GLU A 92 17.04 -4.15 3.91
C GLU A 92 17.23 -2.80 3.22
N ALA A 93 16.58 -2.57 2.07
CA ALA A 93 16.60 -1.28 1.39
C ALA A 93 15.95 -0.18 2.24
N VAL A 94 14.80 -0.48 2.88
CA VAL A 94 14.13 0.47 3.80
C VAL A 94 15.00 0.75 5.03
N LYS A 95 15.61 -0.27 5.65
CA LYS A 95 16.49 -0.09 6.81
C LYS A 95 17.71 0.78 6.49
N ALA A 96 18.37 0.50 5.37
CA ALA A 96 19.51 1.29 4.89
C ALA A 96 19.10 2.65 4.33
N TRP A 97 17.83 2.80 3.93
CA TRP A 97 17.29 3.88 3.13
C TRP A 97 18.02 4.03 1.80
N ASP A 98 18.11 2.92 1.08
CA ASP A 98 18.69 2.88 -0.26
C ASP A 98 17.67 3.42 -1.28
N ASP A 99 17.75 4.71 -1.56
CA ASP A 99 16.83 5.42 -2.46
C ASP A 99 16.96 5.02 -3.93
N VAL A 100 18.01 4.27 -4.28
CA VAL A 100 18.16 3.66 -5.63
C VAL A 100 17.39 2.35 -5.68
N ALA A 101 17.60 1.46 -4.71
CA ALA A 101 16.86 0.19 -4.63
C ALA A 101 15.35 0.42 -4.43
N LEU A 102 14.99 1.49 -3.71
CA LEU A 102 13.59 1.93 -3.52
C LEU A 102 13.03 2.70 -4.71
N SER A 103 13.76 2.81 -5.82
CA SER A 103 13.38 3.51 -7.06
C SER A 103 13.19 5.04 -6.95
N TYR A 104 13.34 5.66 -5.79
CA TYR A 104 13.05 7.09 -5.61
C TYR A 104 14.02 7.99 -6.38
N ARG A 105 15.33 7.76 -6.23
CA ARG A 105 16.34 8.57 -6.93
C ARG A 105 16.33 8.36 -8.45
N PRO A 106 16.25 7.13 -8.99
CA PRO A 106 16.18 6.92 -10.43
C PRO A 106 14.98 7.55 -11.11
N THR A 107 13.83 7.60 -10.41
CA THR A 107 12.59 8.18 -10.95
C THR A 107 12.43 9.67 -10.64
N GLY A 108 13.33 10.25 -9.82
CA GLY A 108 13.22 11.64 -9.37
C GLY A 108 12.05 11.89 -8.42
N GLN A 109 11.47 10.84 -7.87
CA GLN A 109 10.35 10.94 -6.93
C GLN A 109 10.86 11.10 -5.50
N LEU A 110 10.01 11.64 -4.63
CA LEU A 110 10.36 11.92 -3.24
C LEU A 110 9.52 11.07 -2.29
N CYS A 111 10.21 10.43 -1.35
CA CYS A 111 9.60 9.77 -0.21
C CYS A 111 10.39 10.12 1.05
N ASP A 112 9.71 10.49 2.12
CA ASP A 112 10.36 10.75 3.40
C ASP A 112 10.69 9.42 4.09
N ARG A 113 11.86 9.38 4.76
CA ARG A 113 12.32 8.17 5.44
C ARG A 113 11.31 7.72 6.50
N PHE A 114 10.89 6.49 6.40
CA PHE A 114 10.04 5.79 7.36
C PHE A 114 10.72 4.51 7.88
N VAL A 115 10.15 3.88 8.87
CA VAL A 115 10.59 2.59 9.40
C VAL A 115 9.50 1.55 9.18
N HIS A 116 9.86 0.27 9.23
CA HIS A 116 8.89 -0.82 9.21
C HIS A 116 9.15 -1.80 10.34
N ASP A 117 8.10 -2.50 10.76
CA ASP A 117 8.13 -3.50 11.82
C ASP A 117 8.16 -4.91 11.26
N ASP A 118 7.38 -5.15 10.19
CA ASP A 118 7.20 -6.47 9.58
C ASP A 118 7.21 -6.39 8.05
N THR A 119 7.25 -7.57 7.42
CA THR A 119 7.03 -7.76 5.99
C THR A 119 5.85 -8.70 5.75
N LEU A 120 5.08 -8.44 4.69
CA LEU A 120 4.06 -9.37 4.20
C LEU A 120 4.72 -10.67 3.73
N VAL A 121 3.99 -11.76 3.86
CA VAL A 121 4.41 -13.08 3.38
C VAL A 121 3.47 -13.50 2.27
N VAL A 122 4.00 -13.71 1.08
CA VAL A 122 3.23 -14.23 -0.08
C VAL A 122 2.57 -15.55 0.30
N ASP A 123 1.33 -15.75 -0.12
CA ASP A 123 0.44 -16.85 0.27
C ASP A 123 0.11 -16.92 1.77
N GLY A 124 0.60 -15.96 2.56
CA GLY A 124 0.20 -15.74 3.94
C GLY A 124 -1.06 -14.90 4.05
N SER A 125 -1.35 -14.44 5.26
CA SER A 125 -2.49 -13.57 5.53
C SER A 125 -2.11 -12.37 6.39
N VAL A 126 -2.84 -11.27 6.20
CA VAL A 126 -2.79 -10.09 7.07
C VAL A 126 -4.19 -9.76 7.57
N ARG A 127 -4.30 -9.38 8.85
CA ARG A 127 -5.57 -8.97 9.46
C ARG A 127 -5.77 -7.48 9.24
N LEU A 128 -6.85 -7.10 8.52
CA LEU A 128 -7.24 -5.70 8.30
C LEU A 128 -8.72 -5.53 8.66
N GLY A 129 -8.99 -4.69 9.65
CA GLY A 129 -10.31 -4.62 10.25
C GLY A 129 -10.74 -5.99 10.79
N PRO A 130 -12.02 -6.39 10.63
CA PRO A 130 -12.50 -7.68 11.11
C PRO A 130 -12.23 -8.85 10.12
N TYR A 131 -11.45 -8.64 9.05
CA TYR A 131 -11.27 -9.62 7.98
C TYR A 131 -9.83 -10.09 7.84
N ASP A 132 -9.66 -11.33 7.38
CA ASP A 132 -8.37 -11.89 6.97
C ASP A 132 -8.20 -11.70 5.46
N TRP A 133 -7.04 -11.21 5.06
CA TRP A 133 -6.69 -10.91 3.68
C TRP A 133 -5.51 -11.77 3.27
N THR A 134 -5.69 -12.59 2.23
CA THR A 134 -4.61 -13.37 1.62
C THR A 134 -3.70 -12.44 0.84
N VAL A 135 -2.40 -12.60 1.03
CA VAL A 135 -1.36 -11.83 0.31
C VAL A 135 -1.04 -12.57 -0.98
N LEU A 136 -1.41 -11.98 -2.12
CA LEU A 136 -1.16 -12.53 -3.44
C LEU A 136 0.02 -11.79 -4.11
N PRO A 137 0.95 -12.49 -4.76
CA PRO A 137 2.00 -11.82 -5.54
C PRO A 137 1.38 -11.11 -6.76
N ALA A 138 1.96 -10.00 -7.16
CA ALA A 138 1.48 -9.19 -8.28
C ALA A 138 2.65 -8.55 -9.04
N ASP A 139 3.59 -9.38 -9.46
CA ASP A 139 4.77 -8.96 -10.20
C ASP A 139 4.39 -8.31 -11.54
N GLY A 140 5.20 -7.37 -12.00
CA GLY A 140 5.01 -6.71 -13.32
C GLY A 140 5.08 -5.20 -13.24
N HIS A 141 4.30 -4.55 -12.38
CA HIS A 141 4.42 -3.12 -12.07
C HIS A 141 5.61 -2.87 -11.13
N ASP A 142 5.75 -3.68 -10.11
CA ASP A 142 6.89 -3.72 -9.20
C ASP A 142 7.18 -5.18 -8.85
N ALA A 143 8.47 -5.53 -8.71
CA ALA A 143 8.90 -6.93 -8.49
C ALA A 143 8.39 -7.52 -7.18
N ASP A 144 8.16 -6.68 -6.17
CA ASP A 144 7.75 -7.07 -4.83
C ASP A 144 6.31 -6.64 -4.51
N MET A 145 5.54 -6.19 -5.52
CA MET A 145 4.15 -5.76 -5.32
C MET A 145 3.27 -6.93 -4.93
N VAL A 146 2.32 -6.66 -4.06
CA VAL A 146 1.29 -7.62 -3.65
C VAL A 146 -0.11 -7.04 -3.84
N MET A 147 -1.07 -7.93 -4.02
CA MET A 147 -2.50 -7.69 -3.89
C MET A 147 -3.02 -8.31 -2.61
N LEU A 148 -4.13 -7.81 -2.08
CA LEU A 148 -4.76 -8.36 -0.88
C LEU A 148 -6.17 -8.84 -1.22
N TRP A 149 -6.41 -10.15 -1.06
CA TRP A 149 -7.68 -10.80 -1.36
C TRP A 149 -8.44 -11.19 -0.10
N CYS A 150 -9.65 -10.71 0.04
CA CYS A 150 -10.57 -11.12 1.09
C CYS A 150 -11.64 -12.05 0.52
N GLU A 151 -11.45 -13.36 0.67
CA GLU A 151 -12.36 -14.37 0.12
C GLU A 151 -13.77 -14.26 0.69
N THR A 152 -13.89 -14.03 2.01
CA THR A 152 -15.19 -13.96 2.70
C THR A 152 -16.04 -12.79 2.26
N GLN A 153 -15.41 -11.73 1.74
CA GLN A 153 -16.10 -10.53 1.26
C GLN A 153 -16.11 -10.42 -0.27
N GLY A 154 -15.35 -11.26 -0.97
CA GLY A 154 -15.20 -11.20 -2.42
C GLY A 154 -14.58 -9.88 -2.88
N VAL A 155 -13.60 -9.33 -2.13
CA VAL A 155 -12.98 -8.03 -2.39
C VAL A 155 -11.49 -8.19 -2.59
N LEU A 156 -10.97 -7.54 -3.63
CA LEU A 156 -9.55 -7.46 -3.95
C LEU A 156 -9.07 -6.02 -3.82
N ILE A 157 -8.01 -5.79 -3.07
CA ILE A 157 -7.20 -4.57 -3.13
C ILE A 157 -6.07 -4.87 -4.13
N SER A 158 -6.21 -4.35 -5.34
CA SER A 158 -5.38 -4.72 -6.49
C SER A 158 -4.10 -3.89 -6.63
N ALA A 159 -3.93 -2.86 -5.83
CA ALA A 159 -2.85 -1.89 -6.04
C ALA A 159 -2.81 -1.42 -7.50
N ASP A 160 -1.61 -1.36 -8.08
CA ASP A 160 -1.40 -0.93 -9.45
C ASP A 160 -1.45 -2.07 -10.49
N ALA A 161 -1.86 -3.29 -10.06
CA ALA A 161 -2.06 -4.42 -10.98
C ALA A 161 -3.31 -4.26 -11.86
N LEU A 162 -4.39 -3.62 -11.32
CA LEU A 162 -5.65 -3.44 -12.05
C LEU A 162 -6.10 -1.98 -12.00
N TRP A 163 -6.46 -1.44 -13.14
CA TRP A 163 -6.96 -0.09 -13.31
C TRP A 163 -8.38 -0.09 -13.88
N GLN A 164 -9.27 0.67 -13.27
CA GLN A 164 -10.64 0.81 -13.76
C GLN A 164 -10.71 1.57 -15.09
N ASN A 165 -9.88 2.59 -15.25
CA ASN A 165 -9.82 3.44 -16.44
C ASN A 165 -8.35 3.58 -16.86
N GLY A 166 -8.08 3.27 -18.12
CA GLY A 166 -6.72 3.31 -18.64
C GLY A 166 -6.06 1.92 -18.70
N PHE A 167 -4.77 1.90 -18.58
CA PHE A 167 -3.96 0.67 -18.62
C PHE A 167 -2.93 0.71 -17.48
N GLY A 168 -2.59 -0.45 -16.95
CA GLY A 168 -1.54 -0.59 -15.94
C GLY A 168 -0.17 -0.25 -16.52
N VAL A 169 0.68 0.35 -15.71
CA VAL A 169 2.07 0.64 -16.08
C VAL A 169 2.93 -0.51 -15.63
N LEU A 170 3.65 -1.11 -16.57
CA LEU A 170 4.59 -2.21 -16.32
C LEU A 170 6.01 -1.73 -16.54
N PHE A 171 6.95 -2.19 -15.71
CA PHE A 171 8.35 -1.82 -15.77
C PHE A 171 9.24 -3.07 -16.00
N PRO A 172 9.22 -3.70 -17.21
CA PRO A 172 9.93 -4.94 -17.45
C PRO A 172 11.45 -4.81 -17.22
N ALA A 173 12.02 -3.63 -17.47
CA ALA A 173 13.44 -3.37 -17.25
C ALA A 173 13.84 -3.34 -15.76
N LEU A 174 12.91 -3.01 -14.85
CA LEU A 174 13.14 -3.03 -13.43
C LEU A 174 12.95 -4.44 -12.84
N ASN A 175 12.02 -5.19 -13.39
CA ASN A 175 11.67 -6.53 -12.92
C ASN A 175 12.55 -7.64 -13.53
N GLY A 176 13.34 -7.32 -14.56
CA GLY A 176 14.28 -8.27 -15.17
C GLY A 176 13.65 -9.47 -15.90
N ASP A 177 12.33 -9.59 -15.93
CA ASP A 177 11.61 -10.72 -16.51
C ASP A 177 10.43 -10.28 -17.38
N LEU A 178 10.52 -10.62 -18.67
CA LEU A 178 9.41 -10.45 -19.61
C LEU A 178 8.24 -11.42 -19.32
N GLY A 179 8.46 -12.49 -18.53
CA GLY A 179 7.42 -13.42 -18.11
C GLY A 179 6.40 -12.81 -17.15
N ALA A 180 6.83 -11.91 -16.26
CA ALA A 180 5.95 -11.17 -15.37
C ALA A 180 4.98 -10.26 -16.15
N PHE A 181 5.37 -9.81 -17.33
CA PHE A 181 4.55 -9.02 -18.24
C PHE A 181 3.31 -9.78 -18.75
N ALA A 182 3.44 -11.07 -18.98
CA ALA A 182 2.35 -11.91 -19.49
C ALA A 182 1.38 -12.36 -18.38
N ALA A 183 1.79 -12.28 -17.11
CA ALA A 183 0.97 -12.74 -15.98
C ALA A 183 -0.14 -11.76 -15.61
N GLN A 184 -0.02 -10.48 -15.96
CA GLN A 184 -1.05 -9.46 -15.66
C GLN A 184 -2.18 -9.40 -16.70
N ASP A 185 -2.00 -10.03 -17.88
CA ASP A 185 -3.01 -10.06 -18.95
C ASP A 185 -4.00 -11.26 -18.82
N GLN A 186 -3.96 -12.04 -17.75
CA GLN A 186 -4.84 -13.19 -17.48
C GLN A 186 -5.77 -12.92 -16.30
#